data_7a9f874d48f39de10bff7a4666d3bc3b
#
_entry.id   7a9f874d48f39de10bff7a4666d3bc3b
#
_cell.length_a   1.000
_cell.length_b   1.000
_cell.length_c   1.000
_cell.angle_alpha   90.00
_cell.angle_beta   90.00
_cell.angle_gamma   90.00
#
_symmetry.space_group_name_H-M   'P 1'
#
loop_
_entity.id
_entity.type
_entity.pdbx_description
1 polymer ?
#
loop_
_entity_poly.entity_id
_entity_poly.type
_entity_poly.pdbx_seq_one_letter_code
_entity_poly.pdbx_strand_id
1 'polypeptide(L)'
;DQPRSRGLGDVYKRQVQTFIIVLGDLYLLKIQCVHPVSFIVTGAVTSLTFSLLIYSLTISFGDIGKALAVVVMVLQIAGSGGTYPIEALPAFFRAVYIFFPFPYAINAMRECIGGMYENTLGKCYITLLLFGAASLVIGLVIRKPFIRLNHFIEKRMEDTEML
;
A
#
# COMPACT_ATOMS: atom_id res chain seq x y z
N ASP A 1 -0.27 4.81 26.26
CA ASP A 1 -0.13 3.81 25.18
C ASP A 1 0.74 4.38 24.06
N GLN A 2 1.96 3.88 23.96
CA GLN A 2 2.94 4.43 23.00
C GLN A 2 2.57 4.02 21.56
N PRO A 3 2.34 4.97 20.64
CA PRO A 3 1.95 4.67 19.25
C PRO A 3 3.04 3.94 18.44
N ARG A 4 4.28 3.91 18.91
CA ARG A 4 5.40 3.23 18.25
C ARG A 4 5.34 1.72 18.27
N SER A 5 4.89 1.11 19.35
CA SER A 5 4.81 -0.35 19.48
C SER A 5 3.66 -0.95 18.67
N ARG A 6 2.59 -0.20 18.47
CA ARG A 6 1.45 -0.62 17.63
C ARG A 6 1.82 -0.70 16.14
N GLY A 7 2.63 0.23 15.62
CA GLY A 7 2.99 0.26 14.19
C GLY A 7 3.77 -0.97 13.72
N LEU A 8 4.78 -1.41 14.48
CA LEU A 8 5.57 -2.61 14.14
C LEU A 8 4.74 -3.89 14.27
N GLY A 9 3.91 -3.98 15.30
CA GLY A 9 3.00 -5.12 15.47
C GLY A 9 1.98 -5.25 14.34
N ASP A 10 1.49 -4.14 13.82
CA ASP A 10 0.55 -4.14 12.69
C ASP A 10 1.22 -4.54 11.37
N VAL A 11 2.46 -4.11 11.13
CA VAL A 11 3.24 -4.56 9.96
C VAL A 11 3.46 -6.07 10.02
N TYR A 12 3.86 -6.59 11.19
CA TYR A 12 4.07 -8.03 11.37
C TYR A 12 2.78 -8.84 11.13
N LYS A 13 1.65 -8.41 11.69
CA LYS A 13 0.35 -9.07 11.47
C LYS A 13 -0.01 -9.12 9.99
N ARG A 14 0.19 -8.03 9.25
CA ARG A 14 -0.09 -7.97 7.81
C ARG A 14 0.83 -8.90 7.02
N GLN A 15 2.11 -9.01 7.40
CA GLN A 15 3.02 -9.96 6.77
C GLN A 15 2.57 -11.41 7.00
N VAL A 16 2.19 -11.78 8.22
CA VAL A 16 1.67 -13.12 8.52
C VAL A 16 0.40 -13.42 7.73
N GLN A 17 -0.54 -12.46 7.66
CA GLN A 17 -1.76 -12.60 6.84
C GLN A 17 -1.42 -12.81 5.36
N THR A 18 -0.47 -12.05 4.83
CA THR A 18 -0.04 -12.21 3.43
C THR A 18 0.56 -13.57 3.17
N PHE A 19 1.41 -14.09 4.07
CA PHE A 19 1.95 -15.44 3.94
C PHE A 19 0.85 -16.50 3.94
N ILE A 20 -0.15 -16.38 4.81
CA ILE A 20 -1.29 -17.30 4.85
C ILE A 20 -2.06 -17.27 3.53
N ILE A 21 -2.32 -16.07 2.97
CA ILE A 21 -3.05 -15.92 1.70
C ILE A 21 -2.23 -16.53 0.56
N VAL A 22 -0.97 -16.13 0.40
CA VAL A 22 -0.11 -16.60 -0.70
C VAL A 22 0.11 -18.11 -0.66
N LEU A 23 0.31 -18.68 0.53
CA LEU A 23 0.41 -20.13 0.69
C LEU A 23 -0.94 -20.82 0.42
N GLY A 24 -2.05 -20.21 0.82
CA GLY A 24 -3.40 -20.67 0.50
C GLY A 24 -3.64 -20.70 -1.01
N ASP A 25 -3.23 -19.65 -1.72
CA ASP A 25 -3.32 -19.60 -3.19
C ASP A 25 -2.52 -20.72 -3.86
N LEU A 26 -1.29 -20.96 -3.39
CA LEU A 26 -0.42 -21.98 -3.99
C LEU A 26 -0.86 -23.42 -3.65
N TYR A 27 -1.20 -23.69 -2.38
CA TYR A 27 -1.41 -25.05 -1.90
C TYR A 27 -2.89 -25.45 -1.84
N LEU A 28 -3.78 -24.52 -1.43
CA LEU A 28 -5.21 -24.79 -1.30
C LEU A 28 -5.95 -24.59 -2.64
N LEU A 29 -5.75 -23.44 -3.28
CA LEU A 29 -6.33 -23.13 -4.58
C LEU A 29 -5.55 -23.76 -5.75
N LYS A 30 -4.34 -24.27 -5.50
CA LYS A 30 -3.47 -24.93 -6.48
C LYS A 30 -3.29 -24.09 -7.75
N ILE A 31 -3.04 -22.79 -7.58
CA ILE A 31 -2.75 -21.89 -8.70
C ILE A 31 -1.52 -22.42 -9.43
N GLN A 32 -1.61 -22.56 -10.74
CA GLN A 32 -0.47 -22.94 -11.58
C GLN A 32 0.51 -21.77 -11.61
N CYS A 33 1.58 -21.87 -10.82
CA CYS A 33 2.59 -20.84 -10.70
C CYS A 33 3.94 -21.40 -11.14
N VAL A 34 4.55 -20.78 -12.14
CA VAL A 34 5.87 -21.21 -12.66
C VAL A 34 6.97 -20.97 -11.63
N HIS A 35 6.88 -19.86 -10.89
CA HIS A 35 7.88 -19.46 -9.90
C HIS A 35 7.25 -19.23 -8.52
N PRO A 36 6.92 -20.30 -7.74
CA PRO A 36 6.21 -20.17 -6.47
C PRO A 36 7.00 -19.40 -5.40
N VAL A 37 8.31 -19.53 -5.36
CA VAL A 37 9.16 -18.77 -4.41
C VAL A 37 9.09 -17.28 -4.71
N SER A 38 9.19 -16.89 -5.98
CA SER A 38 9.07 -15.49 -6.39
C SER A 38 7.68 -14.94 -6.10
N PHE A 39 6.64 -15.76 -6.20
CA PHE A 39 5.26 -15.37 -5.86
C PHE A 39 5.13 -15.04 -4.36
N ILE A 40 5.73 -15.86 -3.49
CA ILE A 40 5.78 -15.60 -2.04
C ILE A 40 6.54 -14.29 -1.74
N VAL A 41 7.69 -14.08 -2.37
CA VAL A 41 8.49 -12.86 -2.22
C VAL A 41 7.71 -11.64 -2.71
N THR A 42 7.01 -11.75 -3.84
CA THR A 42 6.15 -10.67 -4.37
C THR A 42 5.04 -10.32 -3.38
N GLY A 43 4.40 -11.31 -2.77
CA GLY A 43 3.42 -11.08 -1.71
C GLY A 43 4.00 -10.31 -0.53
N ALA A 44 5.17 -10.71 -0.05
CA ALA A 44 5.85 -10.05 1.06
C ALA A 44 6.24 -8.59 0.74
N VAL A 45 6.82 -8.34 -0.43
CA VAL A 45 7.19 -6.98 -0.89
C VAL A 45 5.96 -6.10 -1.04
N THR A 46 4.90 -6.62 -1.65
CA THR A 46 3.62 -5.92 -1.83
C THR A 46 3.02 -5.55 -0.47
N SER A 47 2.92 -6.52 0.43
CA SER A 47 2.38 -6.31 1.78
C SER A 47 3.18 -5.25 2.55
N LEU A 48 4.51 -5.27 2.45
CA LEU A 48 5.36 -4.27 3.06
C LEU A 48 5.09 -2.87 2.51
N THR A 49 5.05 -2.73 1.18
CA THR A 49 4.78 -1.46 0.49
C THR A 49 3.44 -0.86 0.93
N PHE A 50 2.36 -1.65 0.91
CA PHE A 50 1.04 -1.18 1.32
C PHE A 50 0.96 -0.90 2.83
N SER A 51 1.65 -1.68 3.66
CA SER A 51 1.73 -1.42 5.09
C SER A 51 2.40 -0.08 5.38
N LEU A 52 3.49 0.24 4.68
CA LEU A 52 4.19 1.52 4.80
C LEU A 52 3.32 2.69 4.30
N LEU A 53 2.60 2.50 3.20
CA LEU A 53 1.69 3.51 2.66
C LEU A 53 0.56 3.83 3.64
N ILE A 54 -0.14 2.81 4.16
CA ILE A 54 -1.23 3.00 5.11
C ILE A 54 -0.70 3.59 6.42
N TYR A 55 0.45 3.12 6.90
CA TYR A 55 1.10 3.65 8.09
C TYR A 55 1.45 5.13 7.93
N SER A 56 2.02 5.50 6.77
CA SER A 56 2.36 6.88 6.45
C SER A 56 1.13 7.79 6.45
N LEU A 57 0.04 7.38 5.80
CA LEU A 57 -1.22 8.13 5.79
C LEU A 57 -1.81 8.28 7.20
N THR A 58 -1.80 7.20 7.98
CA THR A 58 -2.34 7.21 9.35
C THR A 58 -1.53 8.11 10.28
N ILE A 59 -0.21 8.08 10.18
CA ILE A 59 0.66 8.89 11.06
C ILE A 59 0.65 10.36 10.68
N SER A 60 0.35 10.66 9.39
CA SER A 60 0.28 12.04 8.89
C SER A 60 -1.04 12.72 9.20
N PHE A 61 -2.15 12.01 9.05
CA PHE A 61 -3.51 12.59 9.08
C PHE A 61 -4.41 11.97 10.18
N GLY A 62 -3.89 11.04 11.00
CA GLY A 62 -4.67 10.40 12.06
C GLY A 62 -5.88 9.63 11.51
N ASP A 63 -7.07 9.89 12.04
CA ASP A 63 -8.31 9.20 11.62
C ASP A 63 -8.74 9.57 10.19
N ILE A 64 -8.49 10.80 9.77
CA ILE A 64 -8.69 11.23 8.38
C ILE A 64 -7.79 10.42 7.44
N GLY A 65 -6.56 10.13 7.86
CA GLY A 65 -5.62 9.30 7.11
C GLY A 65 -6.10 7.88 6.90
N LYS A 66 -6.80 7.30 7.87
CA LYS A 66 -7.43 5.97 7.73
C LYS A 66 -8.54 6.00 6.66
N ALA A 67 -9.41 7.01 6.70
CA ALA A 67 -10.47 7.18 5.70
C ALA A 67 -9.87 7.40 4.29
N LEU A 68 -8.83 8.25 4.19
CA LEU A 68 -8.12 8.49 2.94
C LEU A 68 -7.46 7.20 2.40
N ALA A 69 -6.87 6.37 3.28
CA ALA A 69 -6.29 5.09 2.89
C ALA A 69 -7.35 4.17 2.25
N VAL A 70 -8.56 4.11 2.79
CA VAL A 70 -9.66 3.33 2.22
C VAL A 70 -10.03 3.84 0.84
N VAL A 71 -10.21 5.16 0.66
CA VAL A 71 -10.51 5.77 -0.64
C VAL A 71 -9.43 5.48 -1.67
N VAL A 72 -8.15 5.66 -1.30
CA VAL A 72 -7.02 5.38 -2.17
C VAL A 72 -6.99 3.90 -2.56
N MET A 73 -7.27 2.97 -1.62
CA MET A 73 -7.33 1.53 -1.91
C MET A 73 -8.44 1.20 -2.90
N VAL A 74 -9.63 1.76 -2.74
CA VAL A 74 -10.75 1.55 -3.68
C VAL A 74 -10.40 2.07 -5.07
N LEU A 75 -9.83 3.27 -5.17
CA LEU A 75 -9.37 3.83 -6.45
C LEU A 75 -8.30 2.97 -7.11
N GLN A 76 -7.36 2.43 -6.34
CA GLN A 76 -6.32 1.53 -6.85
C GLN A 76 -6.90 0.22 -7.37
N ILE A 77 -7.86 -0.39 -6.66
CA ILE A 77 -8.52 -1.63 -7.11
C ILE A 77 -9.23 -1.39 -8.44
N ALA A 78 -10.01 -0.30 -8.55
CA ALA A 78 -10.75 0.04 -9.76
C ALA A 78 -9.82 0.39 -10.93
N GLY A 79 -8.72 1.10 -10.67
CA GLY A 79 -7.80 1.64 -11.69
C GLY A 79 -6.56 0.82 -11.97
N SER A 80 -6.42 -0.38 -11.39
CA SER A 80 -5.16 -1.15 -11.46
C SER A 80 -4.95 -1.96 -12.74
N GLY A 81 -5.98 -2.12 -13.56
CA GLY A 81 -5.92 -3.05 -14.70
C GLY A 81 -5.90 -4.53 -14.28
N GLY A 82 -6.26 -4.84 -13.03
CA GLY A 82 -6.30 -6.21 -12.50
C GLY A 82 -7.48 -7.01 -13.00
N THR A 83 -8.66 -6.41 -12.99
CA THR A 83 -9.92 -7.01 -13.44
C THR A 83 -10.21 -6.76 -14.92
N TYR A 84 -9.87 -5.57 -15.41
CA TYR A 84 -10.05 -5.18 -16.81
C TYR A 84 -8.74 -4.64 -17.39
N PRO A 85 -8.48 -4.80 -18.71
CA PRO A 85 -7.33 -4.18 -19.36
C PRO A 85 -7.35 -2.66 -19.16
N ILE A 86 -6.18 -2.07 -18.96
CA ILE A 86 -6.05 -0.62 -18.68
C ILE A 86 -6.61 0.23 -19.81
N GLU A 87 -6.59 -0.28 -21.03
CA GLU A 87 -7.11 0.36 -22.25
C GLU A 87 -8.63 0.53 -22.21
N ALA A 88 -9.33 -0.36 -21.50
CA ALA A 88 -10.79 -0.32 -21.33
C ALA A 88 -11.24 0.68 -20.25
N LEU A 89 -10.30 1.20 -19.45
CA LEU A 89 -10.62 2.14 -18.36
C LEU A 89 -10.76 3.57 -18.87
N PRO A 90 -11.57 4.42 -18.19
CA PRO A 90 -11.66 5.84 -18.49
C PRO A 90 -10.30 6.54 -18.47
N ALA A 91 -10.15 7.61 -19.26
CA ALA A 91 -8.89 8.33 -19.44
C ALA A 91 -8.25 8.79 -18.12
N PHE A 92 -9.06 9.14 -17.11
CA PHE A 92 -8.60 9.50 -15.77
C PHE A 92 -7.77 8.37 -15.14
N PHE A 93 -8.31 7.13 -15.12
CA PHE A 93 -7.60 5.99 -14.53
C PHE A 93 -6.32 5.66 -15.27
N ARG A 94 -6.32 5.76 -16.60
CA ARG A 94 -5.11 5.58 -17.43
C ARG A 94 -4.03 6.63 -17.15
N ALA A 95 -4.41 7.84 -16.77
CA ALA A 95 -3.46 8.91 -16.43
C ALA A 95 -2.85 8.71 -15.03
N VAL A 96 -3.66 8.28 -14.05
CA VAL A 96 -3.20 8.12 -12.65
C VAL A 96 -2.64 6.73 -12.34
N TYR A 97 -2.81 5.75 -13.24
CA TYR A 97 -2.36 4.38 -13.10
C TYR A 97 -0.91 4.25 -12.65
N ILE A 98 0.00 5.02 -13.24
CA ILE A 98 1.43 4.97 -12.96
C ILE A 98 1.81 5.46 -11.56
N PHE A 99 0.94 6.24 -10.91
CA PHE A 99 1.17 6.79 -9.57
C PHE A 99 0.71 5.86 -8.44
N PHE A 100 0.19 4.68 -8.78
CA PHE A 100 -0.27 3.71 -7.80
C PHE A 100 0.65 2.49 -7.73
N PRO A 101 0.95 1.95 -6.54
CA PRO A 101 1.76 0.74 -6.40
C PRO A 101 1.02 -0.54 -6.82
N PHE A 102 -0.32 -0.54 -6.81
CA PHE A 102 -1.14 -1.72 -7.08
C PHE A 102 -0.89 -2.37 -8.46
N PRO A 103 -0.80 -1.58 -9.57
CA PRO A 103 -0.50 -2.14 -10.89
C PRO A 103 0.83 -2.90 -10.95
N TYR A 104 1.85 -2.39 -10.29
CA TYR A 104 3.18 -3.02 -10.24
C TYR A 104 3.14 -4.32 -9.44
N ALA A 105 2.36 -4.37 -8.36
CA ALA A 105 2.13 -5.58 -7.59
C ALA A 105 1.43 -6.66 -8.43
N ILE A 106 0.37 -6.29 -9.16
CA ILE A 106 -0.35 -7.20 -10.05
C ILE A 106 0.55 -7.73 -11.15
N ASN A 107 1.32 -6.85 -11.81
CA ASN A 107 2.24 -7.25 -12.87
C ASN A 107 3.33 -8.19 -12.33
N ALA A 108 3.90 -7.90 -11.16
CA ALA A 108 4.87 -8.79 -10.52
C ALA A 108 4.27 -10.18 -10.22
N MET A 109 3.03 -10.24 -9.75
CA MET A 109 2.35 -11.51 -9.52
C MET A 109 2.06 -12.27 -10.83
N ARG A 110 1.67 -11.57 -11.89
CA ARG A 110 1.46 -12.16 -13.23
C ARG A 110 2.74 -12.75 -13.79
N GLU A 111 3.88 -12.08 -13.63
CA GLU A 111 5.20 -12.59 -14.03
C GLU A 111 5.56 -13.88 -13.28
N CYS A 112 5.22 -13.99 -12.00
CA CYS A 112 5.46 -15.19 -11.22
C CYS A 112 4.58 -16.36 -11.67
N ILE A 113 3.35 -16.10 -12.08
CA ILE A 113 2.36 -17.11 -12.51
C ILE A 113 2.63 -17.56 -13.94
N GLY A 114 2.79 -16.63 -14.87
CA GLY A 114 2.89 -16.90 -16.31
C GLY A 114 4.31 -17.18 -16.82
N GLY A 115 5.32 -16.89 -16.01
CA GLY A 115 6.73 -16.95 -16.38
C GLY A 115 7.35 -15.56 -16.49
N MET A 116 8.60 -15.45 -16.10
CA MET A 116 9.32 -14.18 -16.05
C MET A 116 9.73 -13.75 -17.46
N TYR A 117 9.35 -12.54 -17.85
CA TYR A 117 9.78 -11.93 -19.10
C TYR A 117 10.85 -10.89 -18.83
N GLU A 118 12.04 -11.09 -19.41
CA GLU A 118 13.21 -10.21 -19.25
C GLU A 118 13.47 -9.83 -17.76
N ASN A 119 13.56 -8.51 -17.49
CA ASN A 119 13.77 -7.97 -16.14
C ASN A 119 12.53 -7.25 -15.58
N THR A 120 11.34 -7.62 -16.03
CA THR A 120 10.07 -6.98 -15.64
C THR A 120 9.80 -7.13 -14.15
N LEU A 121 10.02 -8.34 -13.61
CA LEU A 121 9.86 -8.60 -12.17
C LEU A 121 10.77 -7.71 -11.32
N GLY A 122 12.05 -7.58 -11.69
CA GLY A 122 13.00 -6.72 -10.99
C GLY A 122 12.58 -5.24 -11.02
N LYS A 123 12.11 -4.75 -12.15
CA LYS A 123 11.59 -3.38 -12.28
C LYS A 123 10.37 -3.16 -11.37
N CYS A 124 9.43 -4.11 -11.32
CA CYS A 124 8.28 -4.04 -10.43
C CYS A 124 8.69 -4.00 -8.95
N TYR A 125 9.65 -4.80 -8.53
CA TYR A 125 10.15 -4.79 -7.15
C TYR A 125 10.80 -3.46 -6.77
N ILE A 126 11.67 -2.94 -7.63
CA ILE A 126 12.30 -1.64 -7.40
C ILE A 126 11.23 -0.55 -7.28
N THR A 127 10.25 -0.55 -8.18
CA THR A 127 9.16 0.43 -8.16
C THR A 127 8.33 0.32 -6.88
N LEU A 128 7.96 -0.89 -6.45
CA LEU A 128 7.23 -1.10 -5.21
C LEU A 128 8.02 -0.61 -3.98
N LEU A 129 9.30 -0.92 -3.90
CA LEU A 129 10.17 -0.45 -2.82
C LEU A 129 10.32 1.08 -2.82
N LEU A 130 10.42 1.69 -4.00
CA LEU A 130 10.43 3.15 -4.14
C LEU A 130 9.12 3.78 -3.66
N PHE A 131 7.97 3.20 -3.98
CA PHE A 131 6.68 3.65 -3.44
C PHE A 131 6.62 3.55 -1.92
N GLY A 132 7.09 2.45 -1.34
CA GLY A 132 7.17 2.27 0.10
C GLY A 132 8.07 3.31 0.77
N ALA A 133 9.27 3.54 0.23
CA ALA A 133 10.22 4.53 0.73
C ALA A 133 9.68 5.95 0.58
N ALA A 134 9.11 6.30 -0.59
CA ALA A 134 8.50 7.60 -0.84
C ALA A 134 7.33 7.87 0.11
N SER A 135 6.48 6.87 0.35
CA SER A 135 5.38 6.97 1.30
C SER A 135 5.86 7.29 2.72
N LEU A 136 6.94 6.63 3.17
CA LEU A 136 7.54 6.90 4.48
C LEU A 136 8.10 8.32 4.57
N VAL A 137 8.85 8.74 3.55
CA VAL A 137 9.44 10.10 3.52
C VAL A 137 8.34 11.16 3.56
N ILE A 138 7.33 11.03 2.72
CA ILE A 138 6.17 11.94 2.66
C ILE A 138 5.45 11.94 4.02
N GLY A 139 5.19 10.78 4.61
CA GLY A 139 4.54 10.66 5.91
C GLY A 139 5.31 11.34 7.04
N LEU A 140 6.62 11.17 7.08
CA LEU A 140 7.47 11.81 8.09
C LEU A 140 7.57 13.33 7.90
N VAL A 141 7.61 13.81 6.66
CA VAL A 141 7.66 15.23 6.34
C VAL A 141 6.33 15.92 6.67
N ILE A 142 5.22 15.34 6.25
CA ILE A 142 3.88 15.92 6.47
C ILE A 142 3.47 15.86 7.96
N ARG A 143 3.94 14.89 8.72
CA ARG A 143 3.62 14.73 10.13
C ARG A 143 3.96 16.01 10.95
N LYS A 144 5.12 16.61 10.70
CA LYS A 144 5.59 17.79 11.48
C LYS A 144 4.65 19.00 11.40
N PRO A 145 4.22 19.46 10.21
CA PRO A 145 3.28 20.59 10.13
C PRO A 145 1.88 20.24 10.62
N PHE A 146 1.42 18.98 10.45
CA PHE A 146 0.06 18.57 10.81
C PHE A 146 -0.13 18.43 12.33
N ILE A 147 0.89 17.98 13.07
CA ILE A 147 0.87 17.97 14.54
C ILE A 147 0.76 19.40 15.08
N ARG A 148 1.45 20.36 14.48
CA ARG A 148 1.34 21.79 14.89
C ARG A 148 -0.07 22.33 14.62
N LEU A 149 -0.67 21.95 13.50
CA LEU A 149 -2.02 22.37 13.13
C LEU A 149 -3.07 21.77 14.08
N ASN A 150 -2.97 20.48 14.41
CA ASN A 150 -3.88 19.83 15.36
C ASN A 150 -3.80 20.47 16.76
N HIS A 151 -2.58 20.70 17.29
CA HIS A 151 -2.42 21.40 18.56
C HIS A 151 -3.00 22.82 18.54
N PHE A 152 -2.93 23.50 17.40
CA PHE A 152 -3.52 24.83 17.25
C PHE A 152 -5.05 24.77 17.25
N ILE A 153 -5.62 23.76 16.60
CA ILE A 153 -7.09 23.54 16.54
C ILE A 153 -7.62 23.11 17.91
N GLU A 154 -6.96 22.16 18.59
CA GLU A 154 -7.32 21.74 19.96
C GLU A 154 -7.33 22.91 20.92
N LYS A 155 -6.28 23.72 20.92
CA LYS A 155 -6.19 24.91 21.77
C LYS A 155 -7.30 25.93 21.48
N ARG A 156 -7.69 26.08 20.21
CA ARG A 156 -8.80 26.96 19.82
C ARG A 156 -10.16 26.43 20.27
N MET A 157 -10.34 25.11 20.27
CA MET A 157 -11.57 24.47 20.76
C MET A 157 -11.70 24.59 22.28
N GLU A 158 -10.61 24.35 23.02
CA GLU A 158 -10.56 24.55 24.49
C GLU A 158 -10.87 26.02 24.87
N ASP A 159 -10.31 26.99 24.15
CA ASP A 159 -10.59 28.41 24.37
C ASP A 159 -12.06 28.78 24.07
N THR A 160 -12.75 28.00 23.24
CA THR A 160 -14.15 28.25 22.86
C THR A 160 -15.13 27.54 23.81
N GLU A 161 -14.74 26.44 24.43
CA GLU A 161 -15.56 25.75 25.46
C GLU A 161 -15.50 26.42 26.85
N MET A 162 -14.55 27.33 27.06
CA MET A 162 -14.43 28.10 28.32
C MET A 162 -15.16 29.45 28.28
N LEU A 163 -15.91 29.77 27.22
CA LEU A 163 -16.79 30.94 27.11
C LEU A 163 -18.26 30.54 27.17
#